data_9a4dfbb7a62b095cc05bc329577ab342
#
_entry.id   9a4dfbb7a62b095cc05bc329577ab342
#
_cell.length_a   1.000
_cell.length_b   1.000
_cell.length_c   1.000
_cell.angle_alpha   90.00
_cell.angle_beta   90.00
_cell.angle_gamma   90.00
#
_symmetry.space_group_name_H-M   'P 1'
#
loop_
_entity.id
_entity.type
_entity.pdbx_description
1 polymer ?
#
loop_
_entity_poly.entity_id
_entity_poly.type
_entity_poly.pdbx_seq_one_letter_code
_entity_poly.pdbx_strand_id
1 'polypeptide(L)'
;RLCTTVPPVHIALMGIERVVPTLADLEIMLRLLARSATGQKITAYTTLLTGPRRPNEPDGPEELHLVLVDNGRSRVLGSELAESLLCIRCGACLNVCPVYREIGGHAYGSVYPGPIGAIVSPALGGMSEFGELAQASSLCGACQDGADGAGVHRAISVPADLAIHRA
;
A
#
# COMPACT_ATOMS: atom_id res chain seq x y z
N ARG A 1 16.02 1.85 -11.51
CA ARG A 1 16.89 0.89 -12.20
C ARG A 1 18.29 0.82 -11.55
N LEU A 2 19.00 1.94 -11.34
CA LEU A 2 20.34 1.91 -10.78
C LEU A 2 20.44 1.14 -9.45
N CYS A 3 19.51 1.37 -8.53
CA CYS A 3 19.47 0.69 -7.22
C CYS A 3 19.17 -0.81 -7.30
N THR A 4 18.70 -1.31 -8.43
CA THR A 4 18.35 -2.72 -8.62
C THR A 4 19.28 -3.47 -9.56
N THR A 5 20.19 -2.75 -10.25
CA THR A 5 21.06 -3.33 -11.28
C THR A 5 22.55 -3.24 -10.94
N VAL A 6 22.95 -2.15 -10.25
CA VAL A 6 24.37 -1.87 -9.97
C VAL A 6 24.88 -2.59 -8.71
N PRO A 7 24.13 -2.59 -7.59
CA PRO A 7 24.61 -3.26 -6.37
C PRO A 7 24.72 -4.79 -6.57
N PRO A 8 25.78 -5.43 -6.06
CA PRO A 8 25.93 -6.87 -6.17
C PRO A 8 24.89 -7.64 -5.35
N VAL A 9 24.43 -7.08 -4.25
CA VAL A 9 23.40 -7.66 -3.39
C VAL A 9 22.15 -6.80 -3.41
N HIS A 10 21.00 -7.40 -3.72
CA HIS A 10 19.69 -6.74 -3.66
C HIS A 10 18.81 -7.43 -2.63
N ILE A 11 18.36 -6.67 -1.64
CA ILE A 11 17.43 -7.15 -0.60
C ILE A 11 16.10 -6.42 -0.78
N ALA A 12 15.06 -7.16 -1.14
CA ALA A 12 13.70 -6.64 -1.29
C ALA A 12 12.86 -7.00 -0.07
N LEU A 13 12.23 -6.00 0.55
CA LEU A 13 11.28 -6.18 1.63
C LEU A 13 9.87 -6.06 1.09
N MET A 14 9.01 -7.03 1.34
CA MET A 14 7.63 -7.06 0.84
C MET A 14 6.68 -7.54 1.93
N GLY A 15 5.59 -6.81 2.15
CA GLY A 15 4.49 -7.31 2.97
C GLY A 15 3.82 -8.51 2.30
N ILE A 16 3.46 -9.53 3.09
CA ILE A 16 2.86 -10.76 2.54
C ILE A 16 1.54 -10.51 1.79
N GLU A 17 0.84 -9.43 2.11
CA GLU A 17 -0.38 -9.00 1.44
C GLU A 17 -0.16 -8.51 -0.01
N ARG A 18 1.10 -8.44 -0.47
CA ARG A 18 1.46 -8.04 -1.84
C ARG A 18 1.70 -9.20 -2.77
N VAL A 19 1.65 -10.43 -2.28
CA VAL A 19 1.78 -11.61 -3.10
C VAL A 19 0.52 -11.80 -3.93
N VAL A 20 0.68 -11.95 -5.23
CA VAL A 20 -0.41 -12.28 -6.16
C VAL A 20 -0.22 -13.69 -6.72
N PRO A 21 -1.31 -14.44 -6.94
CA PRO A 21 -1.21 -15.86 -7.28
C PRO A 21 -0.72 -16.13 -8.70
N THR A 22 -1.01 -15.23 -9.65
CA THR A 22 -0.68 -15.44 -11.07
C THR A 22 -0.10 -14.19 -11.74
N LEU A 23 0.56 -14.39 -12.89
CA LEU A 23 1.03 -13.28 -13.73
C LEU A 23 -0.12 -12.45 -14.33
N ALA A 24 -1.30 -13.06 -14.53
CA ALA A 24 -2.48 -12.34 -14.99
C ALA A 24 -2.96 -11.36 -13.91
N ASP A 25 -2.94 -11.76 -12.64
CA ASP A 25 -3.25 -10.87 -11.51
C ASP A 25 -2.23 -9.74 -11.42
N LEU A 26 -0.94 -10.03 -11.61
CA LEU A 26 0.11 -9.02 -11.64
C LEU A 26 -0.14 -7.97 -12.76
N GLU A 27 -0.53 -8.40 -13.95
CA GLU A 27 -0.87 -7.50 -15.05
C GLU A 27 -2.02 -6.55 -14.68
N ILE A 28 -3.07 -7.09 -14.06
CA ILE A 28 -4.21 -6.30 -13.58
C ILE A 28 -3.73 -5.27 -12.54
N MET A 29 -2.94 -5.69 -11.56
CA MET A 29 -2.42 -4.81 -10.51
C MET A 29 -1.57 -3.67 -11.07
N LEU A 30 -0.69 -3.94 -12.03
CA LEU A 30 0.14 -2.92 -12.67
C LEU A 30 -0.69 -1.87 -13.42
N ARG A 31 -1.75 -2.30 -14.11
CA ARG A 31 -2.68 -1.40 -14.80
C ARG A 31 -3.51 -0.57 -13.81
N LEU A 32 -4.01 -1.20 -12.76
CA LEU A 32 -4.82 -0.54 -11.74
C LEU A 32 -4.03 0.51 -10.97
N LEU A 33 -2.79 0.21 -10.59
CA LEU A 33 -1.99 1.10 -9.76
C LEU A 33 -1.78 2.47 -10.45
N ALA A 34 -1.38 2.49 -11.72
CA ALA A 34 -1.16 3.72 -12.46
C ALA A 34 -2.46 4.53 -12.65
N ARG A 35 -3.56 3.86 -12.97
CA ARG A 35 -4.87 4.50 -13.15
C ARG A 35 -5.43 5.06 -11.86
N SER A 36 -5.33 4.30 -10.77
CA SER A 36 -5.84 4.69 -9.47
C SER A 36 -5.04 5.84 -8.87
N ALA A 37 -3.72 5.87 -9.09
CA ALA A 37 -2.85 6.92 -8.56
C ALA A 37 -3.03 8.26 -9.27
N THR A 38 -3.02 8.27 -10.61
CA THR A 38 -2.91 9.49 -11.43
C THR A 38 -3.78 9.50 -12.68
N GLY A 39 -4.64 8.50 -12.89
CA GLY A 39 -5.45 8.37 -14.11
C GLY A 39 -4.68 7.94 -15.37
N GLN A 40 -3.40 7.63 -15.24
CA GLN A 40 -2.56 7.22 -16.35
C GLN A 40 -2.91 5.82 -16.85
N LYS A 41 -2.79 5.59 -18.15
CA LYS A 41 -3.04 4.26 -18.74
C LYS A 41 -1.92 3.26 -18.44
N ILE A 42 -0.69 3.74 -18.32
CA ILE A 42 0.51 2.96 -18.06
C ILE A 42 1.42 3.71 -17.06
N THR A 43 2.28 2.98 -16.36
CA THR A 43 3.33 3.57 -15.54
C THR A 43 4.54 3.95 -16.40
N ALA A 44 5.32 4.96 -15.96
CA ALA A 44 6.52 5.41 -16.66
C ALA A 44 7.66 4.39 -16.62
N TYR A 45 7.83 3.73 -15.47
CA TYR A 45 8.90 2.76 -15.25
C TYR A 45 8.37 1.55 -14.47
N THR A 46 8.58 0.36 -15.04
CA THR A 46 8.35 -0.91 -14.36
C THR A 46 9.61 -1.76 -14.50
N THR A 47 10.13 -2.24 -13.38
CA THR A 47 11.28 -3.15 -13.35
C THR A 47 10.83 -4.48 -12.79
N LEU A 48 11.06 -5.55 -13.52
CA LEU A 48 10.81 -6.92 -13.09
C LEU A 48 12.15 -7.57 -12.73
N LEU A 49 12.25 -8.08 -11.51
CA LEU A 49 13.39 -8.83 -11.02
C LEU A 49 12.96 -10.29 -10.83
N THR A 50 13.55 -11.20 -11.58
CA THR A 50 13.17 -12.61 -11.57
C THR A 50 14.17 -13.48 -10.78
N GLY A 51 15.27 -12.90 -10.34
CA GLY A 51 16.32 -13.60 -9.61
C GLY A 51 17.67 -12.89 -9.71
N PRO A 52 18.75 -13.52 -9.26
CA PRO A 52 20.10 -13.06 -9.48
C PRO A 52 20.44 -13.06 -10.98
N ARG A 53 21.40 -12.21 -11.38
CA ARG A 53 21.86 -12.19 -12.78
C ARG A 53 22.44 -13.53 -13.20
N ARG A 54 22.16 -13.90 -14.43
CA ARG A 54 22.74 -15.10 -15.05
C ARG A 54 24.12 -14.81 -15.64
N PRO A 55 24.97 -15.82 -15.88
CA PRO A 55 26.33 -15.61 -16.41
C PRO A 55 26.41 -14.80 -17.72
N ASN A 56 25.34 -14.81 -18.52
CA ASN A 56 25.27 -14.11 -19.81
C ASN A 56 24.55 -12.75 -19.74
N GLU A 57 24.14 -12.31 -18.55
CA GLU A 57 23.45 -11.03 -18.34
C GLU A 57 24.45 -9.96 -17.91
N PRO A 58 24.51 -8.81 -18.60
CA PRO A 58 25.46 -7.74 -18.26
C PRO A 58 25.06 -6.99 -16.98
N ASP A 59 23.76 -6.97 -16.65
CA ASP A 59 23.18 -6.18 -15.57
C ASP A 59 22.42 -7.06 -14.59
N GLY A 60 22.38 -6.65 -13.33
CA GLY A 60 21.59 -7.28 -12.29
C GLY A 60 22.40 -7.62 -11.04
N PRO A 61 21.75 -7.87 -9.92
CA PRO A 61 22.43 -8.25 -8.69
C PRO A 61 23.01 -9.67 -8.80
N GLU A 62 24.11 -9.90 -8.12
CA GLU A 62 24.69 -11.25 -7.97
C GLU A 62 23.89 -12.10 -7.01
N GLU A 63 23.34 -11.45 -5.97
CA GLU A 63 22.46 -12.06 -4.98
C GLU A 63 21.15 -11.29 -4.87
N LEU A 64 20.04 -12.02 -4.85
CA LEU A 64 18.70 -11.46 -4.61
C LEU A 64 18.07 -12.15 -3.39
N HIS A 65 17.75 -11.35 -2.37
CA HIS A 65 17.04 -11.80 -1.18
C HIS A 65 15.66 -11.16 -1.13
N LEU A 66 14.61 -11.98 -1.03
CA LEU A 66 13.24 -11.52 -0.82
C LEU A 66 12.81 -11.83 0.61
N VAL A 67 12.59 -10.78 1.40
CA VAL A 67 12.12 -10.88 2.78
C VAL A 67 10.62 -10.60 2.82
N LEU A 68 9.83 -11.61 3.14
CA LEU A 68 8.39 -11.49 3.34
C LEU A 68 8.10 -11.06 4.78
N VAL A 69 7.44 -9.92 4.93
CA VAL A 69 7.16 -9.30 6.22
C VAL A 69 5.68 -9.52 6.58
N ASP A 70 5.43 -10.29 7.63
CA ASP A 70 4.08 -10.40 8.22
C ASP A 70 3.75 -9.17 9.06
N ASN A 71 4.48 -8.92 10.10
CA ASN A 71 4.28 -7.80 11.02
C ASN A 71 2.79 -7.55 11.35
N GLY A 72 2.07 -8.62 11.75
CA GLY A 72 0.66 -8.58 12.13
C GLY A 72 -0.36 -8.65 10.97
N ARG A 73 0.08 -8.74 9.71
CA ARG A 73 -0.82 -8.84 8.56
C ARG A 73 -1.71 -10.09 8.59
N SER A 74 -1.14 -11.23 8.98
CA SER A 74 -1.92 -12.47 9.18
C SER A 74 -3.02 -12.30 10.23
N ARG A 75 -2.75 -11.55 11.29
CA ARG A 75 -3.75 -11.23 12.32
C ARG A 75 -4.86 -10.33 11.76
N VAL A 76 -4.49 -9.29 11.01
CA VAL A 76 -5.44 -8.38 10.37
C VAL A 76 -6.31 -9.13 9.36
N LEU A 77 -5.73 -10.06 8.59
CA LEU A 77 -6.49 -10.89 7.64
C LEU A 77 -7.59 -11.71 8.32
N GLY A 78 -7.39 -12.15 9.56
CA GLY A 78 -8.39 -12.88 10.35
C GLY A 78 -9.36 -11.98 11.12
N SER A 79 -9.34 -10.66 10.92
CA SER A 79 -10.17 -9.69 11.64
C SER A 79 -11.20 -9.02 10.75
N GLU A 80 -12.09 -8.20 11.33
CA GLU A 80 -13.04 -7.36 10.62
C GLU A 80 -12.37 -6.33 9.71
N LEU A 81 -11.08 -6.03 9.92
CA LEU A 81 -10.29 -5.11 9.13
C LEU A 81 -9.56 -5.76 7.94
N ALA A 82 -9.86 -7.02 7.61
CA ALA A 82 -9.20 -7.78 6.53
C ALA A 82 -9.20 -7.03 5.19
N GLU A 83 -10.28 -6.32 4.87
CA GLU A 83 -10.40 -5.54 3.63
C GLU A 83 -9.35 -4.42 3.51
N SER A 84 -8.84 -3.90 4.63
CA SER A 84 -7.79 -2.88 4.61
C SER A 84 -6.49 -3.35 3.95
N LEU A 85 -6.24 -4.68 3.94
CA LEU A 85 -5.09 -5.28 3.27
C LEU A 85 -5.21 -5.30 1.73
N LEU A 86 -6.41 -5.10 1.18
CA LEU A 86 -6.64 -4.94 -0.27
C LEU A 86 -6.11 -3.61 -0.80
N CYS A 87 -5.70 -2.69 0.06
CA CYS A 87 -5.13 -1.41 -0.33
C CYS A 87 -3.90 -1.57 -1.21
N ILE A 88 -3.96 -1.14 -2.48
CA ILE A 88 -2.85 -1.19 -3.45
C ILE A 88 -1.83 -0.05 -3.29
N ARG A 89 -2.02 0.82 -2.31
CA ARG A 89 -1.17 2.00 -2.03
C ARG A 89 -1.04 3.01 -3.16
N CYS A 90 -2.08 3.17 -3.95
CA CYS A 90 -2.11 4.15 -5.03
C CYS A 90 -2.14 5.62 -4.54
N GLY A 91 -2.52 5.88 -3.28
CA GLY A 91 -2.60 7.22 -2.72
C GLY A 91 -3.85 8.02 -3.11
N ALA A 92 -4.80 7.46 -3.86
CA ALA A 92 -6.00 8.19 -4.29
C ALA A 92 -6.80 8.76 -3.11
N CYS A 93 -6.92 8.01 -2.02
CA CYS A 93 -7.59 8.48 -0.80
C CYS A 93 -6.89 9.68 -0.14
N LEU A 94 -5.57 9.83 -0.33
CA LEU A 94 -4.80 10.97 0.17
C LEU A 94 -5.13 12.25 -0.59
N ASN A 95 -5.29 12.14 -1.92
CA ASN A 95 -5.52 13.27 -2.80
C ASN A 95 -6.83 14.01 -2.50
N VAL A 96 -7.85 13.29 -2.03
CA VAL A 96 -9.18 13.83 -1.75
C VAL A 96 -9.43 14.12 -0.27
N CYS A 97 -8.54 13.66 0.61
CA CYS A 97 -8.71 13.80 2.05
C CYS A 97 -8.47 15.25 2.51
N PRO A 98 -9.47 15.94 3.08
CA PRO A 98 -9.28 17.31 3.58
C PRO A 98 -8.26 17.36 4.72
N VAL A 99 -8.27 16.38 5.62
CA VAL A 99 -7.32 16.34 6.74
C VAL A 99 -5.89 16.16 6.22
N TYR A 100 -5.66 15.19 5.33
CA TYR A 100 -4.31 14.96 4.77
C TYR A 100 -3.78 16.18 4.01
N ARG A 101 -4.64 16.91 3.32
CA ARG A 101 -4.25 18.12 2.59
C ARG A 101 -3.76 19.24 3.50
N GLU A 102 -4.32 19.33 4.72
CA GLU A 102 -3.93 20.35 5.70
C GLU A 102 -2.66 19.98 6.48
N ILE A 103 -2.58 18.73 6.98
CA ILE A 103 -1.50 18.35 7.91
C ILE A 103 -0.32 17.63 7.24
N GLY A 104 -0.51 17.08 6.02
CA GLY A 104 0.50 16.29 5.32
C GLY A 104 0.79 14.94 5.93
N GLY A 105 1.68 14.17 5.28
CA GLY A 105 1.97 12.79 5.66
C GLY A 105 2.76 12.63 6.96
N HIS A 106 3.71 13.54 7.24
CA HIS A 106 4.57 13.45 8.42
C HIS A 106 3.82 13.54 9.75
N ALA A 107 2.71 14.29 9.78
CA ALA A 107 1.89 14.45 10.99
C ALA A 107 1.26 13.15 11.48
N TYR A 108 1.17 12.13 10.63
CA TYR A 108 0.64 10.82 11.02
C TYR A 108 1.64 9.97 11.83
N GLY A 109 2.92 10.34 11.90
CA GLY A 109 3.93 9.59 12.64
C GLY A 109 4.12 8.13 12.19
N SER A 110 3.57 7.75 11.05
CA SER A 110 3.58 6.40 10.50
C SER A 110 3.97 6.40 9.03
N VAL A 111 4.47 5.27 8.54
CA VAL A 111 4.75 5.04 7.11
C VAL A 111 3.47 4.94 6.27
N TYR A 112 2.33 4.81 6.91
CA TYR A 112 1.01 4.79 6.30
C TYR A 112 0.23 6.05 6.69
N PRO A 113 0.28 7.12 5.88
CA PRO A 113 -0.47 8.33 6.18
C PRO A 113 -1.89 8.29 5.60
N GLY A 114 -2.70 9.28 5.99
CA GLY A 114 -4.02 9.54 5.44
C GLY A 114 -5.09 8.54 5.87
N PRO A 115 -6.21 8.48 5.14
CA PRO A 115 -7.36 7.68 5.54
C PRO A 115 -7.03 6.20 5.75
N ILE A 116 -6.34 5.58 4.80
CA ILE A 116 -5.95 4.16 4.95
C ILE A 116 -4.93 3.96 6.08
N GLY A 117 -4.04 4.93 6.29
CA GLY A 117 -3.06 4.88 7.37
C GLY A 117 -3.69 4.92 8.76
N ALA A 118 -4.77 5.67 8.91
CA ALA A 118 -5.54 5.74 10.15
C ALA A 118 -6.21 4.41 10.53
N ILE A 119 -6.34 3.48 9.58
CA ILE A 119 -6.82 2.12 9.81
C ILE A 119 -5.66 1.14 9.99
N VAL A 120 -4.76 1.13 9.01
CA VAL A 120 -3.71 0.11 8.91
C VAL A 120 -2.63 0.27 10.00
N SER A 121 -2.29 1.51 10.39
CA SER A 121 -1.26 1.71 11.42
C SER A 121 -1.69 1.15 12.78
N PRO A 122 -2.87 1.48 13.33
CA PRO A 122 -3.32 0.86 14.58
C PRO A 122 -3.61 -0.64 14.45
N ALA A 123 -4.07 -1.12 13.29
CA ALA A 123 -4.31 -2.54 13.06
C ALA A 123 -3.03 -3.38 13.09
N LEU A 124 -1.93 -2.87 12.56
CA LEU A 124 -0.63 -3.55 12.54
C LEU A 124 0.19 -3.29 13.81
N GLY A 125 0.30 -2.02 14.23
CA GLY A 125 1.17 -1.58 15.32
C GLY A 125 0.51 -1.54 16.70
N GLY A 126 -0.82 -1.60 16.75
CA GLY A 126 -1.61 -1.60 17.99
C GLY A 126 -2.21 -0.24 18.33
N MET A 127 -3.32 -0.30 19.06
CA MET A 127 -4.08 0.88 19.49
C MET A 127 -3.32 1.72 20.55
N SER A 128 -2.41 1.11 21.29
CA SER A 128 -1.60 1.82 22.30
C SER A 128 -0.64 2.83 21.69
N GLU A 129 -0.16 2.57 20.47
CA GLU A 129 0.80 3.42 19.77
C GLU A 129 0.12 4.33 18.75
N PHE A 130 -0.86 3.80 18.01
CA PHE A 130 -1.46 4.49 16.85
C PHE A 130 -2.95 4.77 16.99
N GLY A 131 -3.54 4.56 18.18
CA GLY A 131 -5.00 4.75 18.38
C GLY A 131 -5.49 6.16 18.10
N GLU A 132 -4.66 7.18 18.34
CA GLU A 132 -4.99 8.57 18.05
C GLU A 132 -5.18 8.85 16.55
N LEU A 133 -4.60 8.03 15.67
CA LEU A 133 -4.76 8.21 14.22
C LEU A 133 -6.20 8.04 13.75
N ALA A 134 -7.02 7.25 14.46
CA ALA A 134 -8.45 7.15 14.16
C ALA A 134 -9.17 8.50 14.32
N GLN A 135 -8.66 9.38 15.19
CA GLN A 135 -9.19 10.74 15.41
C GLN A 135 -8.71 11.73 14.32
N ALA A 136 -7.64 11.40 13.59
CA ALA A 136 -7.12 12.18 12.46
C ALA A 136 -7.98 12.01 11.19
N SER A 137 -9.29 11.83 11.35
CA SER A 137 -10.24 11.70 10.25
C SER A 137 -11.52 12.47 10.57
N SER A 138 -12.04 13.17 9.58
CA SER A 138 -13.35 13.85 9.66
C SER A 138 -14.53 12.90 9.40
N LEU A 139 -14.30 11.64 9.01
CA LEU A 139 -15.31 10.66 8.58
C LEU A 139 -16.24 11.18 7.47
N CYS A 140 -15.77 12.12 6.65
CA CYS A 140 -16.58 12.77 5.60
C CYS A 140 -16.91 11.88 4.40
N GLY A 141 -16.25 10.71 4.27
CA GLY A 141 -16.47 9.78 3.15
C GLY A 141 -15.78 10.16 1.83
N ALA A 142 -15.17 11.35 1.70
CA ALA A 142 -14.56 11.80 0.45
C ALA A 142 -13.51 10.85 -0.13
N CYS A 143 -12.82 10.10 0.73
CA CYS A 143 -11.85 9.09 0.30
C CYS A 143 -12.49 7.88 -0.40
N GLN A 144 -13.75 7.59 -0.12
CA GLN A 144 -14.54 6.57 -0.80
C GLN A 144 -15.09 7.09 -2.13
N ASP A 145 -15.70 8.26 -2.13
CA ASP A 145 -16.32 8.87 -3.31
C ASP A 145 -15.29 9.34 -4.33
N GLY A 146 -14.20 9.97 -3.89
CA GLY A 146 -13.14 10.49 -4.77
C GLY A 146 -12.33 9.44 -5.51
N ALA A 147 -12.43 8.19 -5.07
CA ALA A 147 -11.77 7.05 -5.71
C ALA A 147 -12.65 6.36 -6.76
N ASP A 148 -13.91 6.75 -6.93
CA ASP A 148 -14.87 6.12 -7.84
C ASP A 148 -14.47 6.16 -9.32
N GLY A 149 -13.60 7.10 -9.71
CA GLY A 149 -13.03 7.11 -11.06
C GLY A 149 -12.13 5.91 -11.39
N ALA A 150 -11.65 5.18 -10.38
CA ALA A 150 -10.73 4.05 -10.55
C ALA A 150 -11.34 2.68 -10.18
N GLY A 151 -12.52 2.63 -9.55
CA GLY A 151 -13.21 1.38 -9.21
C GLY A 151 -12.56 0.50 -8.14
N VAL A 152 -11.37 0.89 -7.64
CA VAL A 152 -10.54 0.07 -6.74
C VAL A 152 -10.94 0.25 -5.27
N HIS A 153 -11.50 1.40 -4.92
CA HIS A 153 -11.76 1.76 -3.52
C HIS A 153 -13.14 1.36 -2.99
N ARG A 154 -14.01 0.84 -3.84
CA ARG A 154 -15.31 0.29 -3.40
C ARG A 154 -15.16 -0.94 -2.50
N ALA A 155 -14.01 -1.61 -2.55
CA ALA A 155 -13.73 -2.77 -1.73
C ALA A 155 -13.25 -2.41 -0.30
N ILE A 156 -12.93 -1.14 -0.03
CA ILE A 156 -12.42 -0.72 1.29
C ILE A 156 -13.33 0.39 1.84
N SER A 157 -14.12 0.06 2.84
CA SER A 157 -15.00 1.02 3.51
C SER A 157 -14.25 1.79 4.60
N VAL A 158 -13.32 2.65 4.20
CA VAL A 158 -12.46 3.43 5.11
C VAL A 158 -13.23 4.11 6.25
N PRO A 159 -14.39 4.79 6.02
CA PRO A 159 -15.14 5.40 7.12
C PRO A 159 -15.70 4.40 8.13
N ALA A 160 -16.17 3.24 7.67
CA ALA A 160 -16.68 2.19 8.56
C ALA A 160 -15.55 1.56 9.38
N ASP A 161 -14.43 1.24 8.73
CA ASP A 161 -13.25 0.68 9.40
C ASP A 161 -12.69 1.64 10.46
N LEU A 162 -12.67 2.94 10.19
CA LEU A 162 -12.28 3.97 11.17
C LEU A 162 -13.24 4.05 12.36
N ALA A 163 -14.52 3.83 12.13
CA ALA A 163 -15.51 3.83 13.21
C ALA A 163 -15.25 2.70 14.22
N ILE A 164 -14.80 1.53 13.76
CA ILE A 164 -14.41 0.40 14.63
C ILE A 164 -13.29 0.81 15.59
N HIS A 165 -12.29 1.55 15.11
CA HIS A 165 -11.17 2.01 15.96
C HIS A 165 -11.55 3.12 16.94
N ARG A 166 -12.68 3.80 16.75
CA ARG A 166 -13.16 4.87 17.65
C ARG A 166 -14.05 4.37 18.78
N ALA A 167 -14.58 3.16 18.67
CA ALA A 167 -15.40 2.52 19.68
C ALA A 167 -14.53 1.90 20.79
#